data_b797d3faf09fc65a5a22d41701a0cd95
#
_entry.id   b797d3faf09fc65a5a22d41701a0cd95
#
_cell.length_a   1.000
_cell.length_b   1.000
_cell.length_c   1.000
_cell.angle_alpha   90.00
_cell.angle_beta   90.00
_cell.angle_gamma   90.00
#
_symmetry.space_group_name_H-M   'P 1'
#
loop_
_entity.id
_entity.type
_entity.pdbx_description
1 polymer ?
#
loop_
_entity_poly.entity_id
_entity_poly.type
_entity_poly.pdbx_seq_one_letter_code
_entity_poly.pdbx_strand_id
1 'polypeptide(L)'
;MKTIFLSLTLLCITTISFAQNKNARASIEVDGVCMMCKNRIEEASLKTKGVKSAVWNVESHELKLIFDENKTDLTTIQKNIAAVGHDTQSLKATDEAYDSVHPCCKYREDAVVEEHK
;
A
#
# COMPACT_ATOMS: atom_id res chain seq x y z
N MET A 1 60.81 19.85 -23.45
CA MET A 1 59.64 20.21 -22.60
C MET A 1 58.58 19.18 -22.76
N LYS A 2 58.43 18.40 -21.78
CA LYS A 2 57.25 17.43 -21.75
C LYS A 2 56.10 18.15 -21.16
N THR A 3 55.16 18.54 -21.97
CA THR A 3 53.88 19.01 -21.52
C THR A 3 53.11 17.81 -20.99
N ILE A 4 53.03 17.71 -19.69
CA ILE A 4 52.15 16.75 -19.06
C ILE A 4 50.74 17.28 -19.24
N PHE A 5 50.04 16.74 -20.25
CA PHE A 5 48.62 16.89 -20.34
C PHE A 5 48.03 16.04 -19.22
N LEU A 6 47.86 16.70 -18.10
CA LEU A 6 47.00 16.13 -17.04
C LEU A 6 45.61 16.16 -17.60
N SER A 7 45.25 15.09 -18.29
CA SER A 7 43.86 14.84 -18.66
C SER A 7 43.08 14.62 -17.37
N LEU A 8 42.61 15.72 -16.83
CA LEU A 8 41.64 15.70 -15.75
C LEU A 8 40.34 15.19 -16.37
N THR A 9 40.24 13.87 -16.48
CA THR A 9 38.99 13.24 -16.80
C THR A 9 38.09 13.49 -15.60
N LEU A 10 37.37 14.60 -15.68
CA LEU A 10 36.30 14.90 -14.74
C LEU A 10 35.23 13.79 -14.92
N LEU A 11 35.36 12.73 -14.15
CA LEU A 11 34.39 11.69 -14.06
C LEU A 11 33.14 12.35 -13.44
N CYS A 12 32.29 12.90 -14.29
CA CYS A 12 30.95 13.29 -13.89
C CYS A 12 30.20 12.02 -13.49
N ILE A 13 30.31 11.65 -12.22
CA ILE A 13 29.40 10.69 -11.61
C ILE A 13 28.08 11.42 -11.55
N THR A 14 27.29 11.25 -12.60
CA THR A 14 25.89 11.63 -12.58
C THR A 14 25.22 10.68 -11.58
N THR A 15 25.17 11.09 -10.34
CA THR A 15 24.28 10.44 -9.37
C THR A 15 22.88 10.69 -9.85
N ILE A 16 22.28 9.67 -10.48
CA ILE A 16 20.86 9.68 -10.78
C ILE A 16 20.17 9.56 -9.42
N SER A 17 19.88 10.69 -8.80
CA SER A 17 19.07 10.69 -7.61
C SER A 17 17.62 10.55 -8.04
N PHE A 18 17.03 9.38 -7.79
CA PHE A 18 15.60 9.19 -7.92
C PHE A 18 14.95 9.98 -6.78
N ALA A 19 14.45 11.16 -7.12
CA ALA A 19 13.64 11.93 -6.16
C ALA A 19 12.36 11.17 -5.86
N GLN A 20 12.17 10.77 -4.59
CA GLN A 20 10.96 10.14 -4.14
C GLN A 20 9.81 11.14 -4.15
N ASN A 21 8.62 10.66 -4.52
CA ASN A 21 7.44 11.49 -4.66
C ASN A 21 6.72 11.60 -3.31
N LYS A 22 6.49 12.83 -2.85
CA LYS A 22 5.73 13.10 -1.62
C LYS A 22 4.23 12.80 -1.76
N ASN A 23 3.74 12.71 -2.99
CA ASN A 23 2.34 12.47 -3.32
C ASN A 23 2.23 11.33 -4.33
N ALA A 24 2.90 10.22 -4.05
CA ALA A 24 2.80 9.02 -4.87
C ALA A 24 1.37 8.48 -4.86
N ARG A 25 0.89 8.07 -6.03
CA ARG A 25 -0.43 7.49 -6.22
C ARG A 25 -0.29 6.02 -6.54
N ALA A 26 -1.09 5.20 -5.90
CA ALA A 26 -1.13 3.77 -6.18
C ALA A 26 -2.56 3.25 -6.04
N SER A 27 -2.81 2.15 -6.72
CA SER A 27 -4.07 1.44 -6.67
C SER A 27 -3.75 -0.04 -6.44
N ILE A 28 -4.28 -0.61 -5.39
CA ILE A 28 -4.08 -2.03 -5.05
C ILE A 28 -5.41 -2.71 -4.77
N GLU A 29 -5.46 -4.01 -4.97
CA GLU A 29 -6.61 -4.82 -4.61
C GLU A 29 -6.55 -5.20 -3.14
N VAL A 30 -7.66 -5.01 -2.42
CA VAL A 30 -7.83 -5.41 -1.02
C VAL A 30 -9.18 -6.10 -0.87
N ASP A 31 -9.19 -7.30 -0.29
CA ASP A 31 -10.40 -8.08 -0.11
C ASP A 31 -11.26 -7.58 1.05
N GLY A 32 -12.53 -7.47 0.77
CA GLY A 32 -13.57 -7.07 1.72
C GLY A 32 -14.93 -7.14 1.06
N VAL A 33 -16.01 -6.97 1.82
CA VAL A 33 -17.38 -7.13 1.30
C VAL A 33 -18.36 -6.04 1.74
N CYS A 34 -18.03 -5.22 2.72
CA CYS A 34 -18.98 -4.32 3.35
C CYS A 34 -18.39 -2.97 3.74
N MET A 35 -19.25 -2.07 4.20
CA MET A 35 -18.82 -0.74 4.66
C MET A 35 -17.97 -0.79 5.92
N MET A 36 -18.13 -1.80 6.77
CA MET A 36 -17.25 -2.02 7.92
C MET A 36 -15.85 -2.42 7.48
N CYS A 37 -15.74 -3.22 6.40
CA CYS A 37 -14.47 -3.54 5.76
C CYS A 37 -13.82 -2.26 5.21
N LYS A 38 -14.60 -1.45 4.51
CA LYS A 38 -14.13 -0.15 3.98
C LYS A 38 -13.54 0.71 5.09
N ASN A 39 -14.25 0.90 6.17
CA ASN A 39 -13.79 1.72 7.29
C ASN A 39 -12.49 1.17 7.89
N ARG A 40 -12.40 -0.14 8.07
CA ARG A 40 -11.21 -0.79 8.63
C ARG A 40 -10.00 -0.68 7.72
N ILE A 41 -10.18 -0.93 6.42
CA ILE A 41 -9.12 -0.85 5.41
C ILE A 41 -8.59 0.59 5.32
N GLU A 42 -9.49 1.56 5.22
CA GLU A 42 -9.11 2.97 5.11
C GLU A 42 -8.44 3.47 6.40
N GLU A 43 -8.97 3.10 7.56
CA GLU A 43 -8.39 3.48 8.84
C GLU A 43 -6.98 2.89 9.04
N ALA A 44 -6.77 1.62 8.76
CA ALA A 44 -5.46 0.98 8.83
C ALA A 44 -4.45 1.65 7.88
N SER A 45 -4.90 2.01 6.69
CA SER A 45 -4.08 2.74 5.72
C SER A 45 -3.71 4.13 6.22
N LEU A 46 -4.68 4.90 6.70
CA LEU A 46 -4.48 6.28 7.17
C LEU A 46 -3.65 6.36 8.46
N LYS A 47 -3.67 5.33 9.30
CA LYS A 47 -2.80 5.23 10.48
C LYS A 47 -1.35 4.95 10.14
N THR A 48 -1.08 4.49 8.93
CA THR A 48 0.28 4.30 8.45
C THR A 48 0.92 5.67 8.20
N LYS A 49 2.01 5.94 8.89
CA LYS A 49 2.72 7.23 8.75
C LYS A 49 3.14 7.45 7.30
N GLY A 50 2.78 8.58 6.74
CA GLY A 50 3.08 8.93 5.36
C GLY A 50 1.91 8.75 4.40
N VAL A 51 0.86 8.04 4.78
CA VAL A 51 -0.37 7.93 3.97
C VAL A 51 -1.21 9.19 4.15
N LYS A 52 -1.57 9.80 3.02
CA LYS A 52 -2.35 11.05 2.99
C LYS A 52 -3.80 10.82 2.62
N SER A 53 -4.08 9.81 1.80
CA SER A 53 -5.43 9.48 1.35
C SER A 53 -5.53 7.97 1.12
N ALA A 54 -6.67 7.41 1.50
CA ALA A 54 -6.98 6.01 1.28
C ALA A 54 -8.50 5.90 1.03
N VAL A 55 -8.88 5.47 -0.15
CA VAL A 55 -10.28 5.27 -0.54
C VAL A 55 -10.45 3.89 -1.13
N TRP A 56 -11.22 3.05 -0.46
CA TRP A 56 -11.52 1.69 -0.90
C TRP A 56 -12.92 1.60 -1.49
N ASN A 57 -13.03 0.94 -2.65
CA ASN A 57 -14.30 0.73 -3.33
C ASN A 57 -14.84 -0.67 -3.03
N VAL A 58 -16.04 -0.74 -2.47
CA VAL A 58 -16.68 -1.99 -2.08
C VAL A 58 -17.05 -2.89 -3.26
N GLU A 59 -17.26 -2.34 -4.44
CA GLU A 59 -17.62 -3.10 -5.63
C GLU A 59 -16.40 -3.65 -6.36
N SER A 60 -15.39 -2.81 -6.58
CA SER A 60 -14.18 -3.17 -7.31
C SER A 60 -13.08 -3.77 -6.43
N HIS A 61 -13.16 -3.61 -5.11
CA HIS A 61 -12.13 -3.93 -4.13
C HIS A 61 -10.83 -3.15 -4.33
N GLU A 62 -10.87 -2.09 -5.11
CA GLU A 62 -9.71 -1.24 -5.36
C GLU A 62 -9.51 -0.25 -4.23
N LEU A 63 -8.30 -0.21 -3.69
CA LEU A 63 -7.85 0.80 -2.74
C LEU A 63 -6.97 1.80 -3.46
N LYS A 64 -7.45 3.05 -3.53
CA LYS A 64 -6.68 4.17 -4.08
C LYS A 64 -5.94 4.87 -2.96
N LEU A 65 -4.64 4.98 -3.11
CA LEU A 65 -3.75 5.55 -2.11
C LEU A 65 -3.00 6.77 -2.65
N ILE A 66 -2.80 7.73 -1.76
CA ILE A 66 -1.83 8.81 -1.94
C ILE A 66 -0.93 8.78 -0.70
N PHE A 67 0.38 8.66 -0.90
CA PHE A 67 1.33 8.55 0.20
C PHE A 67 2.67 9.19 -0.13
N ASP A 68 3.42 9.52 0.91
CA ASP A 68 4.76 10.07 0.81
C ASP A 68 5.79 8.92 0.76
N GLU A 69 6.42 8.72 -0.39
CA GLU A 69 7.43 7.67 -0.60
C GLU A 69 8.68 7.86 0.29
N ASN A 70 8.90 9.06 0.83
CA ASN A 70 9.97 9.29 1.79
C ASN A 70 9.68 8.72 3.17
N LYS A 71 8.42 8.42 3.48
CA LYS A 71 7.96 8.00 4.81
C LYS A 71 7.47 6.56 4.84
N THR A 72 6.94 6.04 3.76
CA THR A 72 6.36 4.71 3.69
C THR A 72 6.44 4.13 2.28
N ASP A 73 6.03 2.88 2.14
CA ASP A 73 5.93 2.17 0.86
C ASP A 73 4.69 1.28 0.84
N LEU A 74 4.37 0.73 -0.34
CA LEU A 74 3.21 -0.15 -0.51
C LEU A 74 3.30 -1.41 0.35
N THR A 75 4.48 -1.96 0.55
CA THR A 75 4.67 -3.16 1.38
C THR A 75 4.27 -2.88 2.83
N THR A 76 4.69 -1.76 3.39
CA THR A 76 4.34 -1.34 4.76
C THR A 76 2.84 -1.10 4.90
N ILE A 77 2.24 -0.41 3.94
CA ILE A 77 0.80 -0.16 3.92
C ILE A 77 0.02 -1.48 3.89
N GLN A 78 0.40 -2.41 3.01
CA GLN A 78 -0.23 -3.72 2.90
C GLN A 78 -0.07 -4.56 4.17
N LYS A 79 1.09 -4.51 4.82
CA LYS A 79 1.31 -5.19 6.11
C LYS A 79 0.34 -4.70 7.18
N ASN A 80 0.10 -3.40 7.25
CA ASN A 80 -0.81 -2.81 8.22
C ASN A 80 -2.27 -3.17 7.93
N ILE A 81 -2.65 -3.24 6.67
CA ILE A 81 -3.98 -3.69 6.25
C ILE A 81 -4.18 -5.18 6.57
N ALA A 82 -3.20 -6.02 6.26
CA ALA A 82 -3.24 -7.44 6.59
C ALA A 82 -3.30 -7.68 8.10
N ALA A 83 -2.62 -6.86 8.89
CA ALA A 83 -2.63 -6.94 10.35
C ALA A 83 -4.02 -6.72 10.97
N VAL A 84 -4.92 -6.02 10.29
CA VAL A 84 -6.30 -5.83 10.73
C VAL A 84 -7.29 -6.80 10.08
N GLY A 85 -6.80 -7.79 9.34
CA GLY A 85 -7.57 -8.93 8.89
C GLY A 85 -7.95 -8.94 7.41
N HIS A 86 -7.45 -8.04 6.58
CA HIS A 86 -7.77 -7.97 5.16
C HIS A 86 -6.61 -8.44 4.29
N ASP A 87 -6.90 -9.37 3.37
CA ASP A 87 -5.95 -9.80 2.35
C ASP A 87 -5.72 -8.67 1.36
N THR A 88 -4.47 -8.45 1.01
CA THR A 88 -4.09 -7.48 -0.01
C THR A 88 -3.54 -8.19 -1.25
N GLN A 89 -3.32 -7.42 -2.30
CA GLN A 89 -2.77 -7.91 -3.56
C GLN A 89 -1.49 -8.76 -3.39
N SER A 90 -0.62 -8.41 -2.45
CA SER A 90 0.67 -9.06 -2.25
C SER A 90 0.82 -9.81 -0.92
N LEU A 91 -0.05 -9.55 0.04
CA LEU A 91 0.03 -10.09 1.40
C LEU A 91 -1.33 -10.58 1.87
N LYS A 92 -1.35 -11.76 2.45
CA LYS A 92 -2.55 -12.30 3.10
C LYS A 92 -2.54 -11.99 4.59
N ALA A 93 -3.71 -11.70 5.14
CA ALA A 93 -3.91 -11.63 6.57
C ALA A 93 -3.70 -13.02 7.20
N THR A 94 -3.12 -13.05 8.39
CA THR A 94 -3.06 -14.29 9.16
C THR A 94 -4.47 -14.75 9.54
N ASP A 95 -4.64 -16.04 9.83
CA ASP A 95 -5.95 -16.55 10.28
C ASP A 95 -6.42 -15.86 11.55
N GLU A 96 -5.51 -15.55 12.48
CA GLU A 96 -5.83 -14.83 13.71
C GLU A 96 -6.35 -13.42 13.42
N ALA A 97 -5.68 -12.67 12.54
CA ALA A 97 -6.11 -11.33 12.16
C ALA A 97 -7.46 -11.39 11.42
N TYR A 98 -7.61 -12.33 10.51
CA TYR A 98 -8.88 -12.53 9.80
C TYR A 98 -10.03 -12.89 10.74
N ASP A 99 -9.80 -13.76 11.71
CA ASP A 99 -10.82 -14.18 12.68
C ASP A 99 -11.29 -13.02 13.57
N SER A 100 -10.49 -11.97 13.69
CA SER A 100 -10.85 -10.77 14.48
C SER A 100 -11.84 -9.84 13.78
N VAL A 101 -12.08 -9.99 12.46
CA VAL A 101 -13.01 -9.12 11.74
C VAL A 101 -14.46 -9.45 12.11
N HIS A 102 -15.32 -8.44 12.01
CA HIS A 102 -16.74 -8.62 12.26
C HIS A 102 -17.33 -9.71 11.33
N PRO A 103 -18.32 -10.53 11.78
CA PRO A 103 -18.90 -11.59 10.96
C PRO A 103 -19.37 -11.14 9.57
N CYS A 104 -19.89 -9.92 9.43
CA CYS A 104 -20.30 -9.39 8.13
C CYS A 104 -19.12 -9.09 7.18
N CYS A 105 -17.89 -9.08 7.70
CA CYS A 105 -16.66 -8.85 6.94
C CYS A 105 -15.90 -10.13 6.62
N LYS A 106 -16.48 -11.29 6.86
CA LYS A 106 -15.85 -12.59 6.55
C LYS A 106 -15.81 -12.87 5.05
N TYR A 107 -15.03 -12.06 4.34
CA TYR A 107 -14.93 -12.08 2.88
C TYR A 107 -14.37 -13.39 2.29
N ARG A 108 -13.77 -14.26 3.11
CA ARG A 108 -13.34 -15.60 2.69
C ARG A 108 -14.48 -16.61 2.69
N GLU A 109 -15.64 -16.25 3.25
CA GLU A 109 -16.81 -17.11 3.32
C GLU A 109 -17.80 -16.77 2.19
N ASP A 110 -18.09 -17.74 1.32
CA ASP A 110 -18.96 -17.55 0.16
C ASP A 110 -20.35 -17.06 0.54
N ALA A 111 -20.91 -17.56 1.64
CA ALA A 111 -22.23 -17.14 2.13
C ALA A 111 -22.25 -15.64 2.44
N VAL A 112 -21.20 -15.10 3.05
CA VAL A 112 -21.09 -13.68 3.38
C VAL A 112 -20.94 -12.83 2.10
N VAL A 113 -20.14 -13.30 1.14
CA VAL A 113 -19.97 -12.64 -0.16
C VAL A 113 -21.31 -12.57 -0.90
N GLU A 114 -22.09 -13.65 -0.93
CA GLU A 114 -23.39 -13.69 -1.58
C GLU A 114 -24.40 -12.71 -0.98
N GLU A 115 -24.41 -12.55 0.35
CA GLU A 115 -25.31 -11.60 1.04
C GLU A 115 -25.05 -10.15 0.67
N HIS A 116 -23.84 -9.83 0.16
CA HIS A 116 -23.42 -8.46 -0.18
C HIS A 116 -23.42 -8.17 -1.69
N LYS A 117 -23.91 -9.08 -2.49
CA LYS A 117 -24.06 -8.87 -3.94
C LYS A 117 -25.31 -8.08 -4.31
#